data_136bb67af3d692bb0185daa95a32d075
#
_entry.id   136bb67af3d692bb0185daa95a32d075
#
_cell.length_a   1.000
_cell.length_b   1.000
_cell.length_c   1.000
_cell.angle_alpha   90.00
_cell.angle_beta   90.00
_cell.angle_gamma   90.00
#
_symmetry.space_group_name_H-M   'P 1'
#
loop_
_entity.id
_entity.type
_entity.pdbx_description
1 polymer ?
#
loop_
_entity_poly.entity_id
_entity_poly.type
_entity_poly.pdbx_seq_one_letter_code
_entity_poly.pdbx_strand_id
1 'polypeptide(L)'
;MKKNLAKQQEEQAYLDNITKMSFRNVKWTRRKLEETRDALSPWNHNIRLPHKVYTAYVEDYYPSHKEIMKIVSRELQGVFKKKRVVDIGCLEGYFSTECALQGASVLGVEGKAKNLKKCEFVKSALKIKTLNFVQDDAMKVTKKKYGGFDVALVLGLLYHLDDPFTFLENMAGLCEGFMLLDTHVALPVTPEVGNWKPELTEMKEFKHKGKTYEGRHFVEFNPNTPQLTKDLSTTASLVNDLSVWLTEDSLVSLLHDVGFEQVSKIVFPRKAETWWTDDKTDARVLMVCVKKRARWKSKVSSTWRD
;
A
#
# COMPACT_ATOMS: atom_id res chain seq x y z
N MET A 1 28.64 -21.36 8.82
CA MET A 1 28.07 -21.89 7.57
C MET A 1 26.90 -22.85 7.78
N LYS A 2 27.03 -24.01 8.46
CA LYS A 2 25.93 -25.01 8.60
C LYS A 2 24.62 -24.46 9.20
N LYS A 3 24.69 -23.59 10.26
CA LYS A 3 23.51 -22.98 10.86
C LYS A 3 22.74 -22.03 9.90
N ASN A 4 23.45 -21.27 9.05
CA ASN A 4 22.81 -20.40 8.07
C ASN A 4 22.11 -21.20 6.96
N LEU A 5 22.70 -22.31 6.52
CA LEU A 5 22.10 -23.16 5.50
C LEU A 5 20.81 -23.83 6.03
N ALA A 6 20.82 -24.35 7.25
CA ALA A 6 19.64 -24.94 7.87
C ALA A 6 18.51 -23.90 8.01
N LYS A 7 18.82 -22.69 8.45
CA LYS A 7 17.83 -21.60 8.53
C LYS A 7 17.23 -21.26 7.18
N GLN A 8 18.06 -21.12 6.13
CA GLN A 8 17.56 -20.87 4.76
C GLN A 8 16.66 -21.98 4.23
N GLN A 9 16.97 -23.26 4.55
CA GLN A 9 16.12 -24.40 4.17
C GLN A 9 14.77 -24.35 4.88
N GLU A 10 14.73 -24.02 6.17
CA GLU A 10 13.48 -23.83 6.92
C GLU A 10 12.64 -22.69 6.37
N GLU A 11 13.26 -21.55 6.07
CA GLU A 11 12.63 -20.37 5.49
C GLU A 11 12.04 -20.69 4.10
N GLN A 12 12.78 -21.42 3.25
CA GLN A 12 12.28 -21.85 1.94
C GLN A 12 11.11 -22.82 2.08
N ALA A 13 11.21 -23.81 2.97
CA ALA A 13 10.14 -24.78 3.22
C ALA A 13 8.87 -24.08 3.74
N TYR A 14 9.01 -23.07 4.59
CA TYR A 14 7.89 -22.25 5.05
C TYR A 14 7.20 -21.53 3.90
N LEU A 15 7.98 -20.84 3.03
CA LEU A 15 7.43 -20.13 1.88
C LEU A 15 6.73 -21.09 0.90
N ASP A 16 7.34 -22.23 0.63
CA ASP A 16 6.77 -23.27 -0.23
C ASP A 16 5.44 -23.82 0.32
N ASN A 17 5.37 -24.06 1.62
CA ASN A 17 4.14 -24.53 2.25
C ASN A 17 3.01 -23.51 2.16
N ILE A 18 3.29 -22.24 2.43
CA ILE A 18 2.28 -21.18 2.33
C ILE A 18 1.81 -21.01 0.89
N THR A 19 2.72 -20.97 -0.09
CA THR A 19 2.36 -20.72 -1.49
C THR A 19 1.55 -21.85 -2.10
N LYS A 20 1.67 -23.09 -1.59
CA LYS A 20 0.87 -24.25 -1.99
C LYS A 20 -0.54 -24.29 -1.39
N MET A 21 -0.85 -23.47 -0.38
CA MET A 21 -2.19 -23.44 0.22
C MET A 21 -3.25 -23.08 -0.82
N SER A 22 -4.39 -23.76 -0.76
CA SER A 22 -5.55 -23.50 -1.61
C SER A 22 -6.80 -23.34 -0.75
N PHE A 23 -7.55 -22.28 -1.03
CA PHE A 23 -8.76 -21.92 -0.27
C PHE A 23 -10.05 -22.10 -1.09
N ARG A 24 -9.98 -22.85 -2.21
CA ARG A 24 -11.14 -23.12 -3.05
C ARG A 24 -12.10 -24.07 -2.35
N ASN A 25 -13.40 -23.76 -2.35
CA ASN A 25 -14.46 -24.60 -1.81
C ASN A 25 -14.32 -24.97 -0.32
N VAL A 26 -13.59 -24.16 0.47
CA VAL A 26 -13.42 -24.41 1.89
C VAL A 26 -14.70 -24.03 2.64
N LYS A 27 -15.24 -24.96 3.44
CA LYS A 27 -16.27 -24.66 4.44
C LYS A 27 -15.56 -24.12 5.69
N TRP A 28 -15.64 -22.81 5.87
CA TRP A 28 -14.99 -22.14 6.97
C TRP A 28 -15.78 -22.32 8.27
N THR A 29 -15.13 -22.91 9.27
CA THR A 29 -15.54 -22.93 10.67
C THR A 29 -14.62 -22.01 11.45
N ARG A 30 -15.02 -21.61 12.68
CA ARG A 30 -14.16 -20.79 13.54
C ARG A 30 -12.76 -21.40 13.71
N ARG A 31 -12.69 -22.67 14.06
CA ARG A 31 -11.44 -23.40 14.22
C ARG A 31 -10.55 -23.35 12.96
N LYS A 32 -11.11 -23.64 11.77
CA LYS A 32 -10.34 -23.57 10.52
C LYS A 32 -9.85 -22.16 10.19
N LEU A 33 -10.64 -21.13 10.51
CA LEU A 33 -10.22 -19.74 10.34
C LEU A 33 -9.03 -19.42 11.24
N GLU A 34 -9.10 -19.80 12.51
CA GLU A 34 -8.04 -19.58 13.50
C GLU A 34 -6.76 -20.34 13.10
N GLU A 35 -6.85 -21.64 12.78
CA GLU A 35 -5.71 -22.47 12.32
C GLU A 35 -5.05 -21.89 11.06
N THR A 36 -5.85 -21.44 10.07
CA THR A 36 -5.31 -20.87 8.82
C THR A 36 -4.69 -19.49 9.06
N ARG A 37 -5.34 -18.62 9.86
CA ARG A 37 -4.79 -17.34 10.27
C ARG A 37 -3.41 -17.51 10.90
N ASP A 38 -3.29 -18.45 11.83
CA ASP A 38 -2.05 -18.69 12.58
C ASP A 38 -0.94 -19.23 11.67
N ALA A 39 -1.28 -20.14 10.75
CA ALA A 39 -0.34 -20.65 9.75
C ALA A 39 0.16 -19.57 8.77
N LEU A 40 -0.64 -18.52 8.53
CA LEU A 40 -0.29 -17.39 7.68
C LEU A 40 0.33 -16.21 8.44
N SER A 41 0.51 -16.32 9.76
CA SER A 41 1.10 -15.27 10.61
C SER A 41 2.55 -14.95 10.17
N PRO A 42 3.08 -13.73 10.48
CA PRO A 42 2.42 -12.61 11.16
C PRO A 42 1.49 -11.80 10.25
N TRP A 43 0.55 -11.07 10.86
CA TRP A 43 -0.38 -10.17 10.19
C TRP A 43 -0.10 -8.71 10.57
N ASN A 44 -0.13 -7.83 9.57
CA ASN A 44 -0.02 -6.38 9.77
C ASN A 44 -1.41 -5.71 9.81
N HIS A 45 -2.39 -6.29 9.12
CA HIS A 45 -3.74 -5.77 9.08
C HIS A 45 -4.68 -6.55 9.99
N ASN A 46 -5.57 -5.83 10.68
CA ASN A 46 -6.63 -6.45 11.47
C ASN A 46 -7.93 -6.52 10.65
N ILE A 47 -8.15 -7.67 10.00
CA ILE A 47 -9.32 -7.92 9.16
C ILE A 47 -10.30 -8.80 9.92
N ARG A 48 -11.56 -8.35 10.00
CA ARG A 48 -12.64 -9.11 10.62
C ARG A 48 -13.14 -10.21 9.68
N LEU A 49 -13.00 -11.45 10.10
CA LEU A 49 -13.47 -12.64 9.41
C LEU A 49 -14.81 -13.13 10.01
N PRO A 50 -15.50 -14.11 9.38
CA PRO A 50 -16.67 -14.77 9.97
C PRO A 50 -16.40 -15.30 11.38
N HIS A 51 -17.46 -15.57 12.13
CA HIS A 51 -17.42 -16.11 13.50
C HIS A 51 -16.63 -15.22 14.48
N LYS A 52 -16.51 -13.90 14.25
CA LYS A 52 -15.74 -12.94 15.08
C LYS A 52 -14.26 -13.33 15.22
N VAL A 53 -13.67 -13.95 14.19
CA VAL A 53 -12.23 -14.15 14.09
C VAL A 53 -11.60 -12.89 13.49
N TYR A 54 -10.45 -12.49 14.00
CA TYR A 54 -9.68 -11.35 13.51
C TYR A 54 -8.30 -11.82 13.08
N THR A 55 -7.74 -11.22 12.05
CA THR A 55 -6.41 -11.62 11.55
C THR A 55 -5.29 -11.18 12.50
N ALA A 56 -5.39 -10.01 13.13
CA ALA A 56 -4.53 -9.60 14.23
C ALA A 56 -5.22 -9.82 15.59
N TYR A 57 -4.44 -10.01 16.65
CA TYR A 57 -4.98 -10.30 17.99
C TYR A 57 -5.55 -9.08 18.72
N VAL A 58 -5.34 -7.87 18.18
CA VAL A 58 -5.79 -6.61 18.78
C VAL A 58 -6.92 -6.02 17.94
N GLU A 59 -8.08 -5.80 18.53
CA GLU A 59 -9.33 -5.45 17.83
C GLU A 59 -9.25 -4.08 17.11
N ASP A 60 -8.42 -3.14 17.58
CA ASP A 60 -8.25 -1.79 17.03
C ASP A 60 -6.78 -1.44 16.77
N TYR A 61 -6.08 -2.29 16.01
CA TYR A 61 -4.63 -2.15 15.84
C TYR A 61 -4.19 -0.88 15.09
N TYR A 62 -5.02 -0.33 14.18
CA TYR A 62 -4.69 0.89 13.42
C TYR A 62 -5.90 1.81 13.23
N PRO A 63 -6.10 2.82 14.09
CA PRO A 63 -7.08 3.88 13.88
C PRO A 63 -6.97 4.53 12.50
N SER A 64 -5.74 4.70 12.01
CA SER A 64 -5.41 5.25 10.69
C SER A 64 -6.08 4.52 9.52
N HIS A 65 -6.25 3.20 9.57
CA HIS A 65 -6.94 2.48 8.51
C HIS A 65 -8.41 2.90 8.39
N LYS A 66 -9.08 3.15 9.50
CA LYS A 66 -10.45 3.66 9.54
C LYS A 66 -10.53 5.07 8.95
N GLU A 67 -9.55 5.93 9.26
CA GLU A 67 -9.47 7.29 8.70
C GLU A 67 -9.23 7.28 7.18
N ILE A 68 -8.36 6.41 6.68
CA ILE A 68 -8.19 6.21 5.22
C ILE A 68 -9.52 5.83 4.57
N MET A 69 -10.26 4.87 5.13
CA MET A 69 -11.55 4.46 4.57
C MET A 69 -12.62 5.56 4.64
N LYS A 70 -12.59 6.42 5.66
CA LYS A 70 -13.45 7.62 5.70
C LYS A 70 -13.12 8.59 4.57
N ILE A 71 -11.83 8.80 4.26
CA ILE A 71 -11.39 9.64 3.14
C ILE A 71 -11.88 9.04 1.82
N VAL A 72 -11.65 7.75 1.57
CA VAL A 72 -12.13 7.06 0.35
C VAL A 72 -13.64 7.20 0.22
N SER A 73 -14.40 6.98 1.31
CA SER A 73 -15.85 7.12 1.33
C SER A 73 -16.29 8.55 1.03
N ARG A 74 -15.62 9.55 1.61
CA ARG A 74 -15.90 10.97 1.37
C ARG A 74 -15.69 11.34 -0.10
N GLU A 75 -14.56 10.94 -0.69
CA GLU A 75 -14.25 11.22 -2.08
C GLU A 75 -15.24 10.52 -3.04
N LEU A 76 -15.68 9.32 -2.70
CA LEU A 76 -16.74 8.59 -3.42
C LEU A 76 -18.16 9.06 -3.07
N GLN A 77 -18.32 10.03 -2.17
CA GLN A 77 -19.62 10.49 -1.66
C GLN A 77 -20.50 9.33 -1.13
N GLY A 78 -19.88 8.33 -0.50
CA GLY A 78 -20.50 7.11 -0.01
C GLY A 78 -20.91 6.10 -1.08
N VAL A 79 -20.66 6.36 -2.38
CA VAL A 79 -21.12 5.52 -3.49
C VAL A 79 -19.99 4.63 -4.01
N PHE A 80 -19.85 3.44 -3.46
CA PHE A 80 -18.88 2.42 -3.91
C PHE A 80 -19.42 1.54 -5.05
N LYS A 81 -20.72 1.35 -5.12
CA LYS A 81 -21.36 0.50 -6.12
C LYS A 81 -21.03 0.97 -7.54
N LYS A 82 -20.64 0.03 -8.41
CA LYS A 82 -20.18 0.26 -9.79
C LYS A 82 -18.85 1.01 -9.91
N LYS A 83 -18.17 1.30 -8.80
CA LYS A 83 -16.81 1.86 -8.84
C LYS A 83 -15.79 0.76 -9.04
N ARG A 84 -14.80 1.03 -9.87
CA ARG A 84 -13.61 0.19 -10.04
C ARG A 84 -12.50 0.77 -9.18
N VAL A 85 -11.98 -0.04 -8.28
CA VAL A 85 -10.89 0.32 -7.37
C VAL A 85 -9.70 -0.58 -7.64
N VAL A 86 -8.50 -0.02 -7.76
CA VAL A 86 -7.25 -0.77 -7.74
C VAL A 86 -6.49 -0.41 -6.47
N ASP A 87 -5.95 -1.43 -5.80
CA ASP A 87 -5.15 -1.31 -4.57
C ASP A 87 -3.77 -1.91 -4.85
N ILE A 88 -2.75 -1.04 -4.99
CA ILE A 88 -1.41 -1.41 -5.45
C ILE A 88 -0.49 -1.62 -4.25
N GLY A 89 0.15 -2.79 -4.18
CA GLY A 89 0.88 -3.22 -2.98
C GLY A 89 -0.07 -3.46 -1.83
N CYS A 90 -1.18 -4.19 -2.10
CA CYS A 90 -2.30 -4.32 -1.17
C CYS A 90 -1.99 -5.13 0.09
N LEU A 91 -0.78 -5.66 0.24
CA LEU A 91 -0.27 -6.42 1.38
C LEU A 91 -1.18 -7.62 1.70
N GLU A 92 -2.02 -7.52 2.71
CA GLU A 92 -2.97 -8.55 3.15
C GLU A 92 -4.41 -8.28 2.71
N GLY A 93 -4.60 -7.20 1.91
CA GLY A 93 -5.86 -6.87 1.26
C GLY A 93 -6.89 -6.18 2.15
N TYR A 94 -6.49 -5.46 3.21
CA TYR A 94 -7.44 -4.76 4.09
C TYR A 94 -8.28 -3.74 3.32
N PHE A 95 -7.65 -2.76 2.66
CA PHE A 95 -8.36 -1.70 1.93
C PHE A 95 -9.13 -2.24 0.73
N SER A 96 -8.55 -3.20 0.02
CA SER A 96 -9.24 -3.95 -1.03
C SER A 96 -10.53 -4.59 -0.54
N THR A 97 -10.47 -5.25 0.63
CA THR A 97 -11.62 -5.93 1.26
C THR A 97 -12.69 -4.93 1.68
N GLU A 98 -12.30 -3.85 2.36
CA GLU A 98 -13.24 -2.82 2.83
C GLU A 98 -13.97 -2.13 1.67
N CYS A 99 -13.28 -1.79 0.58
CA CYS A 99 -13.90 -1.23 -0.61
C CYS A 99 -14.89 -2.22 -1.26
N ALA A 100 -14.52 -3.51 -1.34
CA ALA A 100 -15.36 -4.54 -1.94
C ALA A 100 -16.60 -4.85 -1.09
N LEU A 101 -16.49 -4.86 0.24
CA LEU A 101 -17.63 -5.00 1.15
C LEU A 101 -18.63 -3.85 1.03
N GLN A 102 -18.19 -2.65 0.65
CA GLN A 102 -19.04 -1.50 0.36
C GLN A 102 -19.61 -1.52 -1.07
N GLY A 103 -19.27 -2.51 -1.89
CA GLY A 103 -19.88 -2.76 -3.21
C GLY A 103 -19.05 -2.34 -4.42
N ALA A 104 -17.80 -1.95 -4.23
CA ALA A 104 -16.87 -1.71 -5.34
C ALA A 104 -16.46 -3.02 -6.03
N SER A 105 -16.06 -2.92 -7.30
CA SER A 105 -15.28 -3.95 -8.01
C SER A 105 -13.80 -3.66 -7.80
N VAL A 106 -13.10 -4.55 -7.09
CA VAL A 106 -11.75 -4.28 -6.62
C VAL A 106 -10.74 -5.25 -7.22
N LEU A 107 -9.60 -4.72 -7.64
CA LEU A 107 -8.40 -5.44 -7.97
C LEU A 107 -7.31 -5.08 -6.97
N GLY A 108 -6.90 -6.02 -6.12
CA GLY A 108 -5.68 -5.90 -5.31
C GLY A 108 -4.49 -6.48 -6.07
N VAL A 109 -3.40 -5.74 -6.10
CA VAL A 109 -2.13 -6.15 -6.72
C VAL A 109 -1.08 -6.29 -5.64
N GLU A 110 -0.44 -7.46 -5.56
CA GLU A 110 0.58 -7.76 -4.56
C GLU A 110 1.73 -8.54 -5.19
N GLY A 111 2.96 -8.08 -4.98
CA GLY A 111 4.16 -8.71 -5.57
C GLY A 111 4.60 -9.96 -4.84
N LYS A 112 4.41 -10.00 -3.51
CA LYS A 112 4.91 -11.11 -2.67
C LYS A 112 3.89 -12.23 -2.57
N ALA A 113 4.26 -13.42 -3.02
CA ALA A 113 3.39 -14.61 -3.01
C ALA A 113 2.82 -14.93 -1.61
N LYS A 114 3.61 -14.73 -0.55
CA LYS A 114 3.18 -14.92 0.84
C LYS A 114 2.02 -14.00 1.22
N ASN A 115 2.10 -12.71 0.88
CA ASN A 115 1.04 -11.75 1.16
C ASN A 115 -0.20 -12.03 0.30
N LEU A 116 0.00 -12.38 -0.97
CA LEU A 116 -1.10 -12.78 -1.85
C LEU A 116 -1.91 -13.96 -1.27
N LYS A 117 -1.26 -14.94 -0.63
CA LYS A 117 -1.95 -16.05 0.03
C LYS A 117 -2.84 -15.59 1.18
N LYS A 118 -2.42 -14.59 1.93
CA LYS A 118 -3.27 -13.95 2.95
C LYS A 118 -4.50 -13.29 2.32
N CYS A 119 -4.32 -12.56 1.20
CA CYS A 119 -5.40 -11.97 0.43
C CYS A 119 -6.41 -13.02 -0.06
N GLU A 120 -5.92 -14.14 -0.62
CA GLU A 120 -6.76 -15.25 -1.09
C GLU A 120 -7.55 -15.90 0.05
N PHE A 121 -6.93 -16.08 1.22
CA PHE A 121 -7.59 -16.57 2.42
C PHE A 121 -8.72 -15.65 2.85
N VAL A 122 -8.45 -14.35 3.00
CA VAL A 122 -9.45 -13.33 3.38
C VAL A 122 -10.61 -13.32 2.40
N LYS A 123 -10.34 -13.26 1.09
CA LYS A 123 -11.37 -13.30 0.04
C LYS A 123 -12.24 -14.55 0.14
N SER A 124 -11.62 -15.71 0.34
CA SER A 124 -12.34 -16.99 0.47
C SER A 124 -13.19 -17.04 1.73
N ALA A 125 -12.65 -16.59 2.87
CA ALA A 125 -13.35 -16.57 4.14
C ALA A 125 -14.59 -15.66 4.11
N LEU A 126 -14.47 -14.51 3.49
CA LEU A 126 -15.54 -13.51 3.37
C LEU A 126 -16.48 -13.76 2.16
N LYS A 127 -16.11 -14.66 1.25
CA LYS A 127 -16.88 -15.01 0.04
C LYS A 127 -17.17 -13.79 -0.87
N ILE A 128 -16.24 -12.87 -0.97
CA ILE A 128 -16.41 -11.63 -1.74
C ILE A 128 -16.20 -11.91 -3.24
N LYS A 129 -17.24 -11.74 -4.04
CA LYS A 129 -17.21 -12.01 -5.50
C LYS A 129 -16.63 -10.85 -6.31
N THR A 130 -16.79 -9.62 -5.84
CA THR A 130 -16.35 -8.39 -6.50
C THR A 130 -14.90 -8.02 -6.23
N LEU A 131 -14.18 -8.85 -5.46
CA LEU A 131 -12.79 -8.70 -5.09
C LEU A 131 -11.93 -9.71 -5.84
N ASN A 132 -10.90 -9.24 -6.52
CA ASN A 132 -9.87 -10.08 -7.13
C ASN A 132 -8.49 -9.64 -6.66
N PHE A 133 -7.59 -10.63 -6.58
CA PHE A 133 -6.19 -10.40 -6.29
C PHE A 133 -5.33 -11.01 -7.39
N VAL A 134 -4.23 -10.33 -7.73
CA VAL A 134 -3.24 -10.81 -8.69
C VAL A 134 -1.84 -10.63 -8.13
N GLN A 135 -0.96 -11.60 -8.42
CA GLN A 135 0.46 -11.43 -8.19
C GLN A 135 1.07 -10.68 -9.36
N ASP A 136 1.54 -9.48 -9.11
CA ASP A 136 2.22 -8.67 -10.11
C ASP A 136 3.14 -7.64 -9.45
N ASP A 137 4.13 -7.22 -10.22
CA ASP A 137 5.01 -6.12 -9.86
C ASP A 137 4.29 -4.78 -10.06
N ALA A 138 4.29 -3.92 -9.06
CA ALA A 138 3.66 -2.61 -9.10
C ALA A 138 4.12 -1.77 -10.32
N MET A 139 5.40 -1.89 -10.71
CA MET A 139 5.96 -1.20 -11.87
C MET A 139 5.36 -1.66 -13.20
N LYS A 140 4.77 -2.86 -13.25
CA LYS A 140 4.11 -3.45 -14.44
C LYS A 140 2.61 -3.17 -14.50
N VAL A 141 2.06 -2.48 -13.51
CA VAL A 141 0.64 -2.13 -13.47
C VAL A 141 0.39 -0.91 -14.34
N THR A 142 -0.25 -1.14 -15.48
CA THR A 142 -0.55 -0.09 -16.48
C THR A 142 -1.99 -0.14 -16.93
N LYS A 143 -2.50 0.98 -17.47
CA LYS A 143 -3.84 1.04 -18.10
C LYS A 143 -3.98 0.03 -19.24
N LYS A 144 -2.92 -0.21 -20.00
CA LYS A 144 -2.92 -1.20 -21.11
C LYS A 144 -3.19 -2.61 -20.58
N LYS A 145 -2.65 -2.96 -19.41
CA LYS A 145 -2.76 -4.31 -18.84
C LYS A 145 -4.07 -4.53 -18.07
N TYR A 146 -4.52 -3.53 -17.31
CA TYR A 146 -5.64 -3.70 -16.38
C TYR A 146 -6.85 -2.80 -16.62
N GLY A 147 -6.75 -1.90 -17.60
CA GLY A 147 -7.80 -0.90 -17.89
C GLY A 147 -7.75 0.28 -16.93
N GLY A 148 -8.79 1.12 -16.97
CA GLY A 148 -8.93 2.30 -16.12
C GLY A 148 -9.68 1.99 -14.82
N PHE A 149 -9.40 2.75 -13.76
CA PHE A 149 -10.04 2.62 -12.45
C PHE A 149 -10.53 3.99 -11.96
N ASP A 150 -11.70 4.02 -11.29
CA ASP A 150 -12.20 5.25 -10.67
C ASP A 150 -11.31 5.70 -9.52
N VAL A 151 -10.73 4.73 -8.79
CA VAL A 151 -9.88 4.97 -7.62
C VAL A 151 -8.62 4.12 -7.71
N ALA A 152 -7.47 4.74 -7.46
CA ALA A 152 -6.22 4.05 -7.22
C ALA A 152 -5.80 4.27 -5.75
N LEU A 153 -5.58 3.18 -5.01
CA LEU A 153 -5.01 3.21 -3.68
C LEU A 153 -3.52 2.85 -3.78
N VAL A 154 -2.66 3.74 -3.32
CA VAL A 154 -1.20 3.57 -3.25
C VAL A 154 -0.80 3.89 -1.81
N LEU A 155 -0.97 2.92 -0.95
CA LEU A 155 -0.90 3.11 0.50
C LEU A 155 0.32 2.36 1.07
N GLY A 156 1.37 3.13 1.38
CA GLY A 156 2.59 2.56 1.94
C GLY A 156 3.46 1.81 0.92
N LEU A 157 3.43 2.21 -0.34
CA LEU A 157 4.18 1.53 -1.41
C LEU A 157 5.24 2.40 -2.08
N LEU A 158 4.93 3.67 -2.41
CA LEU A 158 5.78 4.49 -3.28
C LEU A 158 7.22 4.59 -2.77
N TYR A 159 7.38 4.70 -1.47
CA TYR A 159 8.69 4.82 -0.82
C TYR A 159 9.53 3.53 -0.84
N HIS A 160 9.00 2.43 -1.37
CA HIS A 160 9.71 1.17 -1.62
C HIS A 160 10.15 1.01 -3.09
N LEU A 161 9.89 1.98 -3.95
CA LEU A 161 10.20 1.89 -5.37
C LEU A 161 11.49 2.63 -5.72
N ASP A 162 12.27 2.06 -6.61
CA ASP A 162 13.49 2.65 -7.17
C ASP A 162 13.19 3.66 -8.28
N ASP A 163 12.06 3.53 -8.98
CA ASP A 163 11.60 4.46 -10.00
C ASP A 163 10.16 4.97 -9.71
N PRO A 164 10.00 5.91 -8.76
CA PRO A 164 8.69 6.51 -8.48
C PRO A 164 8.13 7.33 -9.65
N PHE A 165 8.98 7.78 -10.58
CA PHE A 165 8.62 8.60 -11.73
C PHE A 165 7.76 7.81 -12.71
N THR A 166 8.29 6.71 -13.24
CA THR A 166 7.56 5.81 -14.15
C THR A 166 6.35 5.20 -13.46
N PHE A 167 6.45 4.86 -12.18
CA PHE A 167 5.31 4.36 -11.43
C PHE A 167 4.16 5.38 -11.38
N LEU A 168 4.42 6.63 -11.01
CA LEU A 168 3.38 7.67 -10.93
C LEU A 168 2.81 8.02 -12.30
N GLU A 169 3.58 7.95 -13.38
CA GLU A 169 3.06 8.04 -14.74
C GLU A 169 2.06 6.92 -15.07
N ASN A 170 2.39 5.69 -14.71
CA ASN A 170 1.49 4.55 -14.89
C ASN A 170 0.20 4.73 -14.09
N MET A 171 0.31 5.18 -12.83
CA MET A 171 -0.84 5.45 -11.97
C MET A 171 -1.71 6.59 -12.53
N ALA A 172 -1.10 7.66 -13.00
CA ALA A 172 -1.82 8.77 -13.63
C ALA A 172 -2.53 8.35 -14.93
N GLY A 173 -1.93 7.45 -15.72
CA GLY A 173 -2.54 6.87 -16.91
C GLY A 173 -3.74 5.96 -16.60
N LEU A 174 -3.67 5.20 -15.55
CA LEU A 174 -4.65 4.18 -15.13
C LEU A 174 -5.78 4.79 -14.29
N CYS A 175 -5.49 5.78 -13.44
CA CYS A 175 -6.46 6.44 -12.57
C CYS A 175 -7.37 7.37 -13.37
N GLU A 176 -8.67 7.18 -13.24
CA GLU A 176 -9.67 7.97 -13.95
C GLU A 176 -10.39 8.97 -13.05
N GLY A 177 -10.40 8.81 -11.75
CA GLY A 177 -11.02 9.69 -10.79
C GLY A 177 -9.99 10.29 -9.84
N PHE A 178 -9.65 9.59 -8.75
CA PHE A 178 -8.63 10.03 -7.82
C PHE A 178 -7.70 8.90 -7.39
N MET A 179 -6.48 9.27 -7.01
CA MET A 179 -5.54 8.41 -6.32
C MET A 179 -5.41 8.88 -4.86
N LEU A 180 -5.47 7.95 -3.92
CA LEU A 180 -5.08 8.18 -2.54
C LEU A 180 -3.67 7.64 -2.36
N LEU A 181 -2.74 8.54 -2.07
CA LEU A 181 -1.32 8.25 -1.92
C LEU A 181 -0.88 8.45 -0.48
N ASP A 182 -0.36 7.39 0.13
CA ASP A 182 0.33 7.43 1.41
C ASP A 182 1.79 7.03 1.21
N THR A 183 2.73 7.91 1.54
CA THR A 183 4.15 7.67 1.31
C THR A 183 5.04 8.43 2.29
N HIS A 184 6.27 7.95 2.45
CA HIS A 184 7.34 8.76 3.05
C HIS A 184 7.89 9.77 2.06
N VAL A 185 8.38 10.89 2.60
CA VAL A 185 9.07 11.95 1.86
C VAL A 185 10.45 12.20 2.46
N ALA A 186 11.39 12.67 1.64
CA ALA A 186 12.72 13.04 2.10
C ALA A 186 12.66 14.39 2.83
N LEU A 187 13.18 14.42 4.07
CA LEU A 187 13.38 15.62 4.84
C LEU A 187 14.85 16.07 4.77
N PRO A 188 15.15 17.36 4.98
CA PRO A 188 16.53 17.86 5.07
C PRO A 188 17.34 17.13 6.14
N VAL A 189 16.70 16.81 7.27
CA VAL A 189 17.28 16.03 8.38
C VAL A 189 16.60 14.67 8.41
N THR A 190 17.38 13.62 8.62
CA THR A 190 16.84 12.26 8.76
C THR A 190 15.94 12.18 10.00
N PRO A 191 14.68 11.79 9.86
CA PRO A 191 13.77 11.69 10.99
C PRO A 191 14.17 10.54 11.91
N GLU A 192 13.94 10.72 13.21
CA GLU A 192 14.06 9.67 14.21
C GLU A 192 12.68 9.50 14.87
N VAL A 193 12.06 8.35 14.67
CA VAL A 193 10.73 8.05 15.23
C VAL A 193 10.88 6.85 16.17
N GLY A 194 10.90 7.10 17.46
CA GLY A 194 11.18 6.08 18.46
C GLY A 194 12.55 5.44 18.23
N ASN A 195 12.57 4.12 18.00
CA ASN A 195 13.80 3.36 17.69
C ASN A 195 14.05 3.20 16.18
N TRP A 196 13.20 3.78 15.33
CA TRP A 196 13.33 3.69 13.90
C TRP A 196 14.04 4.91 13.33
N LYS A 197 15.15 4.66 12.63
CA LYS A 197 15.93 5.67 11.91
C LYS A 197 16.17 5.14 10.51
N PRO A 198 15.51 5.71 9.49
CA PRO A 198 15.71 5.27 8.11
C PRO A 198 17.14 5.55 7.65
N GLU A 199 17.74 4.57 6.98
CA GLU A 199 19.04 4.76 6.36
C GLU A 199 18.86 5.50 5.03
N LEU A 200 19.05 6.82 5.08
CA LEU A 200 18.91 7.72 3.94
C LEU A 200 20.28 8.25 3.50
N THR A 201 20.50 8.30 2.18
CA THR A 201 21.68 8.96 1.60
C THR A 201 21.57 10.48 1.72
N GLU A 202 22.62 11.20 1.30
CA GLU A 202 22.56 12.65 1.13
C GLU A 202 21.48 13.06 0.11
N MET A 203 21.03 14.32 0.20
CA MET A 203 20.07 14.89 -0.75
C MET A 203 20.67 14.92 -2.16
N LYS A 204 19.86 14.57 -3.15
CA LYS A 204 20.26 14.47 -4.56
C LYS A 204 19.20 15.02 -5.49
N GLU A 205 19.65 15.39 -6.68
CA GLU A 205 18.80 15.70 -7.81
C GLU A 205 18.53 14.44 -8.65
N PHE A 206 17.26 14.23 -9.00
CA PHE A 206 16.79 13.21 -9.92
C PHE A 206 16.23 13.88 -11.17
N LYS A 207 16.67 13.45 -12.35
CA LYS A 207 16.21 14.01 -13.64
C LYS A 207 15.19 13.09 -14.29
N HIS A 208 14.03 13.63 -14.64
CA HIS A 208 13.00 12.90 -15.37
C HIS A 208 12.33 13.82 -16.40
N LYS A 209 12.33 13.43 -17.68
CA LYS A 209 11.70 14.17 -18.81
C LYS A 209 12.07 15.67 -18.86
N GLY A 210 13.34 15.97 -18.61
CA GLY A 210 13.86 17.36 -18.67
C GLY A 210 13.57 18.20 -17.44
N LYS A 211 12.95 17.64 -16.40
CA LYS A 211 12.70 18.26 -15.10
C LYS A 211 13.61 17.70 -14.02
N THR A 212 13.85 18.46 -12.98
CA THR A 212 14.68 18.07 -11.83
C THR A 212 13.81 18.01 -10.58
N TYR A 213 14.02 16.97 -9.77
CA TYR A 213 13.34 16.72 -8.52
C TYR A 213 14.36 16.40 -7.45
N GLU A 214 14.14 16.86 -6.24
CA GLU A 214 15.02 16.60 -5.10
C GLU A 214 14.52 15.41 -4.29
N GLY A 215 15.46 14.64 -3.73
CA GLY A 215 15.13 13.49 -2.92
C GLY A 215 16.36 12.80 -2.37
N ARG A 216 16.17 11.65 -1.77
CA ARG A 216 17.22 10.80 -1.18
C ARG A 216 16.99 9.34 -1.58
N HIS A 217 18.04 8.55 -1.57
CA HIS A 217 17.84 7.10 -1.56
C HIS A 217 17.64 6.61 -0.14
N PHE A 218 16.69 5.70 0.02
CA PHE A 218 16.50 4.89 1.20
C PHE A 218 17.08 3.51 0.97
N VAL A 219 17.84 2.98 1.93
CA VAL A 219 18.41 1.63 1.87
C VAL A 219 17.36 0.62 2.33
N GLU A 220 16.80 -0.12 1.38
CA GLU A 220 15.83 -1.20 1.65
C GLU A 220 16.53 -2.45 2.17
N PHE A 221 17.63 -2.80 1.52
CA PHE A 221 18.43 -3.97 1.84
C PHE A 221 19.92 -3.69 1.64
N ASN A 222 20.74 -4.34 2.43
CA ASN A 222 22.17 -4.35 2.19
C ASN A 222 22.49 -5.02 0.84
N PRO A 223 23.53 -4.58 0.14
CA PRO A 223 24.00 -5.23 -1.08
C PRO A 223 24.21 -6.74 -0.86
N ASN A 224 23.80 -7.54 -1.85
CA ASN A 224 23.86 -9.01 -1.80
C ASN A 224 22.87 -9.68 -0.82
N THR A 225 21.86 -8.99 -0.31
CA THR A 225 20.78 -9.65 0.44
C THR A 225 20.10 -10.70 -0.44
N PRO A 226 20.03 -11.99 0.00
CA PRO A 226 19.42 -13.05 -0.79
C PRO A 226 17.95 -12.74 -1.12
N GLN A 227 17.49 -13.12 -2.33
CA GLN A 227 16.11 -12.90 -2.75
C GLN A 227 15.10 -13.57 -1.78
N LEU A 228 15.40 -14.75 -1.26
CA LEU A 228 14.58 -15.41 -0.24
C LEU A 228 14.33 -14.51 0.98
N THR A 229 15.34 -13.77 1.46
CA THR A 229 15.19 -12.82 2.57
C THR A 229 14.25 -11.67 2.18
N LYS A 230 14.36 -11.17 0.95
CA LYS A 230 13.46 -10.14 0.41
C LYS A 230 12.02 -10.64 0.29
N ASP A 231 11.83 -11.88 -0.17
CA ASP A 231 10.50 -12.52 -0.32
C ASP A 231 9.81 -12.77 1.04
N LEU A 232 10.61 -13.08 2.06
CA LEU A 232 10.12 -13.29 3.43
C LEU A 232 9.84 -11.99 4.16
N SER A 233 10.47 -10.89 3.77
CA SER A 233 10.14 -9.57 4.31
C SER A 233 8.71 -9.19 3.91
N THR A 234 7.90 -8.76 4.87
CA THR A 234 6.47 -8.49 4.62
C THR A 234 6.25 -7.14 3.95
N THR A 235 7.03 -6.13 4.31
CA THR A 235 6.76 -4.71 4.02
C THR A 235 7.93 -3.98 3.33
N ALA A 236 8.95 -4.68 2.87
CA ALA A 236 10.06 -4.08 2.13
C ALA A 236 9.87 -4.20 0.60
N SER A 237 10.75 -3.56 -0.16
CA SER A 237 10.77 -3.65 -1.62
C SER A 237 10.73 -5.09 -2.14
N LEU A 238 10.34 -5.27 -3.39
CA LEU A 238 10.25 -6.61 -4.01
C LEU A 238 11.62 -7.13 -4.42
N VAL A 239 12.43 -6.30 -5.07
CA VAL A 239 13.73 -6.70 -5.64
C VAL A 239 14.85 -5.68 -5.42
N ASN A 240 14.54 -4.38 -5.38
CA ASN A 240 15.54 -3.32 -5.30
C ASN A 240 16.16 -3.20 -3.91
N ASP A 241 17.44 -2.83 -3.87
CA ASP A 241 18.19 -2.58 -2.64
C ASP A 241 18.07 -1.12 -2.19
N LEU A 242 17.78 -0.22 -3.13
CA LEU A 242 17.56 1.21 -2.89
C LEU A 242 16.20 1.63 -3.42
N SER A 243 15.51 2.47 -2.69
CA SER A 243 14.30 3.17 -3.16
C SER A 243 14.51 4.69 -3.16
N VAL A 244 13.63 5.43 -3.81
CA VAL A 244 13.72 6.88 -3.92
C VAL A 244 12.61 7.53 -3.09
N TRP A 245 13.02 8.36 -2.12
CA TRP A 245 12.14 9.25 -1.40
C TRP A 245 12.31 10.67 -1.93
N LEU A 246 11.28 11.20 -2.56
CA LEU A 246 11.27 12.59 -3.01
C LEU A 246 10.98 13.53 -1.85
N THR A 247 11.46 14.78 -1.92
CA THR A 247 10.95 15.83 -1.04
C THR A 247 9.45 16.04 -1.29
N GLU A 248 8.72 16.58 -0.32
CA GLU A 248 7.27 16.84 -0.47
C GLU A 248 7.01 17.75 -1.68
N ASP A 249 7.78 18.80 -1.85
CA ASP A 249 7.64 19.75 -2.97
C ASP A 249 7.91 19.07 -4.33
N SER A 250 8.94 18.25 -4.41
CA SER A 250 9.26 17.46 -5.62
C SER A 250 8.18 16.42 -5.92
N LEU A 251 7.62 15.76 -4.89
CA LEU A 251 6.52 14.82 -5.06
C LEU A 251 5.26 15.52 -5.58
N VAL A 252 4.89 16.66 -5.01
CA VAL A 252 3.73 17.45 -5.47
C VAL A 252 3.94 17.93 -6.90
N SER A 253 5.13 18.43 -7.23
CA SER A 253 5.50 18.83 -8.60
C SER A 253 5.38 17.68 -9.58
N LEU A 254 5.92 16.50 -9.23
CA LEU A 254 5.83 15.30 -10.06
C LEU A 254 4.38 14.85 -10.27
N LEU A 255 3.55 14.87 -9.23
CA LEU A 255 2.14 14.51 -9.32
C LEU A 255 1.38 15.43 -10.30
N HIS A 256 1.66 16.73 -10.29
CA HIS A 256 1.13 17.64 -11.29
C HIS A 256 1.66 17.35 -12.69
N ASP A 257 2.96 17.10 -12.82
CA ASP A 257 3.63 16.83 -14.09
C ASP A 257 3.11 15.57 -14.79
N VAL A 258 2.75 14.53 -14.02
CA VAL A 258 2.12 13.32 -14.57
C VAL A 258 0.62 13.45 -14.81
N GLY A 259 0.04 14.61 -14.46
CA GLY A 259 -1.32 15.02 -14.86
C GLY A 259 -2.41 14.83 -13.80
N PHE A 260 -2.08 14.89 -12.51
CA PHE A 260 -3.06 15.15 -11.46
C PHE A 260 -3.25 16.67 -11.32
N GLU A 261 -4.47 17.17 -11.52
CA GLU A 261 -4.72 18.62 -11.49
C GLU A 261 -4.86 19.17 -10.09
N GLN A 262 -5.40 18.39 -9.19
CA GLN A 262 -5.51 18.74 -7.80
C GLN A 262 -4.74 17.72 -6.95
N VAL A 263 -3.80 18.21 -6.16
CA VAL A 263 -3.06 17.47 -5.14
C VAL A 263 -3.33 18.12 -3.79
N SER A 264 -3.91 17.38 -2.88
CA SER A 264 -4.30 17.90 -1.56
C SER A 264 -3.71 17.02 -0.47
N LYS A 265 -2.83 17.57 0.37
CA LYS A 265 -2.34 16.90 1.58
C LYS A 265 -3.46 16.83 2.62
N ILE A 266 -3.64 15.70 3.21
CA ILE A 266 -4.55 15.49 4.33
C ILE A 266 -3.77 15.74 5.62
N VAL A 267 -4.25 16.70 6.40
CA VAL A 267 -3.69 17.02 7.72
C VAL A 267 -4.66 16.52 8.78
N PHE A 268 -4.18 15.73 9.72
CA PHE A 268 -4.96 15.27 10.85
C PHE A 268 -4.73 16.14 12.08
N PRO A 269 -5.76 16.35 12.92
CA PRO A 269 -5.56 17.02 14.20
C PRO A 269 -4.49 16.29 15.03
N ARG A 270 -3.66 17.01 15.78
CA ARG A 270 -2.56 16.45 16.63
C ARG A 270 -3.03 15.39 17.63
N LYS A 271 -4.32 15.32 17.94
CA LYS A 271 -4.92 14.32 18.82
C LYS A 271 -5.40 13.04 18.09
N ALA A 272 -5.31 13.01 16.75
CA ALA A 272 -5.65 11.81 16.01
C ALA A 272 -4.58 10.74 16.26
N GLU A 273 -4.99 9.56 16.68
CA GLU A 273 -4.10 8.39 16.81
C GLU A 273 -3.78 7.82 15.42
N THR A 274 -3.08 8.60 14.61
CA THR A 274 -2.67 8.25 13.26
C THR A 274 -1.16 8.40 13.14
N TRP A 275 -0.55 7.73 12.17
CA TRP A 275 0.88 7.91 11.87
C TRP A 275 1.16 9.13 10.99
N TRP A 276 0.13 9.89 10.60
CA TRP A 276 0.30 11.18 9.94
C TRP A 276 0.11 12.27 10.98
N THR A 277 1.17 12.94 11.33
CA THR A 277 1.12 14.09 12.23
C THR A 277 1.42 15.37 11.45
N ASP A 278 1.00 16.50 11.95
CA ASP A 278 1.36 17.82 11.40
C ASP A 278 2.74 18.28 11.87
N ASP A 279 3.53 17.37 12.45
CA ASP A 279 4.87 17.66 12.89
C ASP A 279 5.81 17.69 11.67
N LYS A 280 6.58 18.77 11.55
CA LYS A 280 7.59 18.94 10.49
C LYS A 280 8.70 17.89 10.52
N THR A 281 8.75 17.09 11.58
CA THR A 281 9.65 15.95 11.71
C THR A 281 9.07 14.68 11.12
N ASP A 282 7.78 14.67 10.75
CA ASP A 282 7.13 13.50 10.18
C ASP A 282 7.41 13.42 8.67
N ALA A 283 8.18 12.41 8.30
CA ALA A 283 8.51 12.11 6.90
C ALA A 283 7.38 11.42 6.14
N ARG A 284 6.13 11.39 6.65
CA ARG A 284 5.03 10.66 6.01
C ARG A 284 3.87 11.58 5.65
N VAL A 285 3.38 11.46 4.42
CA VAL A 285 2.29 12.27 3.89
C VAL A 285 1.16 11.42 3.34
N LEU A 286 -0.08 11.90 3.51
CA LEU A 286 -1.26 11.33 2.88
C LEU A 286 -1.85 12.38 1.93
N MET A 287 -2.02 12.04 0.66
CA MET A 287 -2.46 12.96 -0.39
C MET A 287 -3.63 12.40 -1.18
N VAL A 288 -4.62 13.24 -1.46
CA VAL A 288 -5.65 12.99 -2.47
C VAL A 288 -5.24 13.67 -3.77
N CYS A 289 -5.04 12.88 -4.81
CA CYS A 289 -4.59 13.33 -6.13
C CYS A 289 -5.72 13.13 -7.14
N VAL A 290 -6.31 14.20 -7.67
CA VAL A 290 -7.51 14.14 -8.52
C VAL A 290 -7.16 14.42 -9.98
N LYS A 291 -7.68 13.60 -10.89
CA LYS A 291 -7.62 13.81 -12.34
C LYS A 291 -8.72 14.77 -12.79
N LYS A 292 -8.44 15.57 -13.83
CA LYS A 292 -9.48 16.38 -14.48
C LYS A 292 -10.50 15.48 -15.18
N ARG A 293 -11.69 15.40 -14.57
CA ARG A 293 -12.89 14.98 -15.28
C ARG A 293 -14.02 15.93 -14.96
N ALA A 294 -14.76 16.31 -15.99
CA ALA A 294 -15.95 17.19 -15.91
C ALA A 294 -17.04 16.67 -14.92
N ARG A 295 -16.88 15.48 -14.36
CA ARG A 295 -17.84 14.83 -13.45
C ARG A 295 -17.27 14.53 -12.04
N TRP A 296 -15.97 14.72 -11.81
CA TRP A 296 -15.38 14.47 -10.48
C TRP A 296 -15.19 15.80 -9.74
N LYS A 297 -16.06 16.11 -8.80
CA LYS A 297 -15.90 17.27 -7.93
C LYS A 297 -15.41 16.75 -6.58
N SER A 298 -14.11 16.86 -6.31
CA SER A 298 -13.59 16.66 -4.96
C SER A 298 -14.21 17.69 -4.02
N LYS A 299 -14.65 17.24 -2.85
CA LYS A 299 -15.12 18.11 -1.76
C LYS A 299 -14.02 18.42 -0.74
N VAL A 300 -12.75 18.18 -1.10
CA VAL A 300 -11.65 18.58 -0.22
C VAL A 300 -11.59 20.09 -0.15
N SER A 301 -12.21 20.67 0.86
CA SER A 301 -11.85 22.02 1.29
C SER A 301 -10.50 21.91 2.00
N SER A 302 -9.58 22.79 1.69
CA SER A 302 -8.22 22.87 2.22
C SER A 302 -8.13 23.17 3.72
N THR A 303 -9.23 23.07 4.45
CA THR A 303 -9.26 23.40 5.89
C THR A 303 -10.19 22.47 6.64
N TRP A 304 -9.60 21.56 7.41
CA TRP A 304 -10.25 21.04 8.59
C TRP A 304 -10.29 22.18 9.62
N ARG A 305 -11.43 22.85 9.73
CA ARG A 305 -11.77 23.63 10.92
C ARG A 305 -12.91 22.89 11.60
N ASP A 306 -12.59 22.51 12.86
CA ASP A 306 -13.44 21.97 13.93
C ASP A 306 -13.97 20.56 13.75
#